data_a0b1e90c450f5729c2d6928660a65fbf
#
_entry.id   a0b1e90c450f5729c2d6928660a65fbf
#
_cell.length_a   1.000
_cell.length_b   1.000
_cell.length_c   1.000
_cell.angle_alpha   90.00
_cell.angle_beta   90.00
_cell.angle_gamma   90.00
#
_symmetry.space_group_name_H-M   'P 1'
#
loop_
_entity.id
_entity.type
_entity.pdbx_description
1 polymer ?
#
loop_
_entity_poly.entity_id
_entity_poly.type
_entity_poly.pdbx_seq_one_letter_code
_entity_poly.pdbx_strand_id
1 'polypeptide(L)'
;MDLYTIWADKEGDISDTDWVNGMKSFFDHLVEEGRMETYRITRCKMGFRSIADMPEWMIIMEFKDMGQMDSAFKRVAPLKGDLEAKHKSFNQFVSGNIQHALFRDWPDTNLDD
;
A
#
# COMPACT_ATOMS: atom_id res chain seq x y z
N MET A 1 1.64 -12.26 10.52
CA MET A 1 1.73 -11.26 9.45
C MET A 1 1.55 -9.86 10.00
N ASP A 2 2.31 -8.94 9.49
CA ASP A 2 2.17 -7.52 9.76
C ASP A 2 1.50 -6.89 8.55
N LEU A 3 0.47 -6.09 8.79
CA LEU A 3 -0.37 -5.51 7.76
C LEU A 3 -0.22 -3.99 7.78
N TYR A 4 0.47 -3.47 6.78
CA TYR A 4 0.56 -2.03 6.61
C TYR A 4 -0.57 -1.60 5.68
N THR A 5 -1.54 -0.89 6.24
CA THR A 5 -2.76 -0.52 5.53
C THR A 5 -2.78 0.98 5.28
N ILE A 6 -3.09 1.35 4.04
CA ILE A 6 -3.24 2.75 3.63
C ILE A 6 -4.66 2.97 3.16
N TRP A 7 -5.28 4.05 3.64
CA TRP A 7 -6.54 4.56 3.10
C TRP A 7 -6.23 5.82 2.30
N ALA A 8 -6.71 5.87 1.08
CA ALA A 8 -6.42 6.99 0.18
C ALA A 8 -7.55 7.25 -0.80
N ASP A 9 -7.62 8.48 -1.28
CA ASP A 9 -8.46 8.85 -2.40
C ASP A 9 -7.58 9.12 -3.61
N LYS A 10 -8.13 8.84 -4.78
CA LYS A 10 -7.50 9.17 -6.05
C LYS A 10 -7.95 10.58 -6.46
N GLU A 11 -7.03 11.38 -7.00
CA GLU A 11 -7.39 12.66 -7.62
C GLU A 11 -6.62 12.84 -8.93
N GLY A 12 -7.13 13.75 -9.79
CA GLY A 12 -6.53 13.96 -11.10
C GLY A 12 -7.18 13.11 -12.19
N ASP A 13 -6.63 13.23 -13.40
CA ASP A 13 -7.21 12.66 -14.63
C ASP A 13 -6.66 11.29 -14.96
N ILE A 14 -6.66 10.39 -14.01
CA ILE A 14 -6.27 9.00 -14.25
C ILE A 14 -7.48 8.09 -14.01
N SER A 15 -7.68 7.09 -14.87
CA SER A 15 -8.74 6.12 -14.65
C SER A 15 -8.44 5.24 -13.44
N ASP A 16 -9.48 4.69 -12.81
CA ASP A 16 -9.30 3.76 -11.70
C ASP A 16 -8.44 2.57 -12.12
N THR A 17 -8.68 2.02 -13.31
CA THR A 17 -7.93 0.87 -13.82
C THR A 17 -6.45 1.18 -13.99
N ASP A 18 -6.13 2.33 -14.58
CA ASP A 18 -4.72 2.70 -14.80
C ASP A 18 -4.01 2.98 -13.49
N TRP A 19 -4.71 3.63 -12.55
CA TRP A 19 -4.15 3.90 -11.22
C TRP A 19 -3.85 2.61 -10.47
N VAL A 20 -4.80 1.68 -10.45
CA VAL A 20 -4.63 0.37 -9.80
C VAL A 20 -3.52 -0.43 -10.48
N ASN A 21 -3.45 -0.42 -11.82
CA ASN A 21 -2.39 -1.12 -12.54
C ASN A 21 -0.99 -0.57 -12.18
N GLY A 22 -0.89 0.73 -11.99
CA GLY A 22 0.35 1.36 -11.51
C GLY A 22 0.75 0.86 -10.12
N MET A 23 -0.19 0.80 -9.19
CA MET A 23 0.05 0.25 -7.86
C MET A 23 0.47 -1.22 -7.93
N LYS A 24 -0.24 -2.03 -8.71
CA LYS A 24 0.08 -3.46 -8.86
C LYS A 24 1.50 -3.66 -9.40
N SER A 25 1.88 -2.90 -10.41
CA SER A 25 3.22 -3.00 -10.98
C SER A 25 4.29 -2.71 -9.91
N PHE A 26 4.08 -1.71 -9.08
CA PHE A 26 5.00 -1.36 -8.01
C PHE A 26 5.07 -2.45 -6.94
N PHE A 27 3.91 -2.89 -6.44
CA PHE A 27 3.87 -3.91 -5.39
C PHE A 27 4.36 -5.28 -5.87
N ASP A 28 4.02 -5.66 -7.10
CA ASP A 28 4.51 -6.92 -7.69
C ASP A 28 6.04 -6.95 -7.74
N HIS A 29 6.65 -5.81 -8.04
CA HIS A 29 8.11 -5.70 -8.03
C HIS A 29 8.69 -5.98 -6.64
N LEU A 30 8.09 -5.41 -5.59
CA LEU A 30 8.53 -5.65 -4.21
C LEU A 30 8.33 -7.10 -3.80
N VAL A 31 7.23 -7.72 -4.21
CA VAL A 31 6.97 -9.15 -3.95
C VAL A 31 8.01 -10.02 -4.64
N GLU A 32 8.34 -9.73 -5.90
CA GLU A 32 9.37 -10.47 -6.64
C GLU A 32 10.73 -10.36 -5.99
N GLU A 33 11.05 -9.22 -5.39
CA GLU A 33 12.31 -9.03 -4.65
C GLU A 33 12.30 -9.66 -3.27
N GLY A 34 11.20 -10.29 -2.85
CA GLY A 34 11.09 -10.87 -1.51
C GLY A 34 10.93 -9.86 -0.40
N ARG A 35 10.53 -8.62 -0.70
CA ARG A 35 10.40 -7.53 0.26
C ARG A 35 8.96 -7.32 0.73
N MET A 36 8.03 -8.11 0.22
CA MET A 36 6.61 -8.08 0.58
C MET A 36 6.06 -9.47 0.30
N GLU A 37 5.17 -9.97 1.14
CA GLU A 37 4.56 -11.28 0.90
C GLU A 37 3.43 -11.19 -0.12
N THR A 38 2.49 -10.31 0.11
CA THR A 38 1.37 -10.09 -0.80
C THR A 38 0.71 -8.74 -0.48
N TYR A 39 -0.31 -8.42 -1.25
CA TYR A 39 -1.06 -7.18 -1.05
C TYR A 39 -2.48 -7.34 -1.56
N ARG A 40 -3.36 -6.41 -1.15
CA ARG A 40 -4.71 -6.31 -1.68
C ARG A 40 -5.03 -4.84 -1.92
N ILE A 41 -5.67 -4.58 -3.06
CA ILE A 41 -6.17 -3.25 -3.39
C ILE A 41 -7.70 -3.35 -3.36
N THR A 42 -8.33 -2.59 -2.47
CA THR A 42 -9.78 -2.65 -2.29
C THR A 42 -10.38 -1.26 -2.39
N ARG A 43 -11.64 -1.20 -2.76
CA ARG A 43 -12.42 0.02 -2.87
C ARG A 43 -13.67 -0.12 -2.01
N CYS A 44 -14.06 0.95 -1.33
CA CYS A 44 -15.29 0.96 -0.54
C CYS A 44 -16.48 0.59 -1.42
N LYS A 45 -17.19 -0.47 -1.04
CA LYS A 45 -18.31 -0.97 -1.83
C LYS A 45 -19.54 -0.09 -1.61
N MET A 46 -20.03 0.53 -2.70
CA MET A 46 -21.25 1.32 -2.69
C MET A 46 -21.28 2.44 -1.63
N GLY A 47 -20.10 2.96 -1.25
CA GLY A 47 -20.02 3.97 -0.21
C GLY A 47 -20.39 3.47 1.19
N PHE A 48 -20.41 2.15 1.41
CA PHE A 48 -20.83 1.57 2.68
C PHE A 48 -19.74 1.71 3.73
N ARG A 49 -19.77 2.83 4.44
CA ARG A 49 -18.88 3.14 5.56
C ARG A 49 -19.54 4.14 6.49
N SER A 50 -19.29 3.98 7.80
CA SER A 50 -19.86 4.86 8.82
C SER A 50 -18.86 5.90 9.34
N ILE A 51 -17.58 5.74 9.02
CA ILE A 51 -16.53 6.66 9.49
C ILE A 51 -16.51 7.88 8.58
N ALA A 52 -16.73 9.07 9.16
CA ALA A 52 -16.72 10.32 8.41
C ALA A 52 -15.33 10.56 7.81
N ASP A 53 -15.30 11.08 6.59
CA ASP A 53 -14.07 11.43 5.87
C ASP A 53 -13.11 10.26 5.62
N MET A 54 -13.56 9.02 5.77
CA MET A 54 -12.74 7.87 5.43
C MET A 54 -12.55 7.82 3.92
N PRO A 55 -11.29 7.72 3.44
CA PRO A 55 -11.04 7.60 2.01
C PRO A 55 -11.67 6.37 1.40
N GLU A 56 -11.84 6.39 0.07
CA GLU A 56 -12.57 5.35 -0.66
C GLU A 56 -11.75 4.08 -0.87
N TRP A 57 -10.43 4.20 -1.01
CA TRP A 57 -9.57 3.07 -1.32
C TRP A 57 -8.82 2.61 -0.08
N MET A 58 -8.74 1.29 0.09
CA MET A 58 -7.97 0.68 1.18
C MET A 58 -6.98 -0.31 0.56
N ILE A 59 -5.69 -0.05 0.77
CA ILE A 59 -4.60 -0.85 0.22
C ILE A 59 -3.90 -1.54 1.39
N ILE A 60 -3.87 -2.86 1.37
CA ILE A 60 -3.27 -3.67 2.44
C ILE A 60 -2.01 -4.32 1.91
N MET A 61 -0.87 -4.03 2.55
CA MET A 61 0.41 -4.65 2.24
C MET A 61 0.78 -5.60 3.35
N GLU A 62 1.04 -6.86 3.02
CA GLU A 62 1.30 -7.91 4.00
C GLU A 62 2.78 -8.26 4.03
N PHE A 63 3.37 -8.16 5.22
CA PHE A 63 4.77 -8.49 5.48
C PHE A 63 4.84 -9.61 6.50
N LYS A 64 5.83 -10.50 6.36
CA LYS A 64 6.01 -11.59 7.33
C LYS A 64 6.47 -11.08 8.70
N ASP A 65 7.21 -9.96 8.71
CA ASP A 65 7.73 -9.33 9.92
C ASP A 65 8.16 -7.89 9.64
N MET A 66 8.55 -7.17 10.68
CA MET A 66 8.99 -5.78 10.56
C MET A 66 10.29 -5.65 9.76
N GLY A 67 11.16 -6.67 9.80
CA GLY A 67 12.40 -6.66 9.03
C GLY A 67 12.13 -6.62 7.53
N GLN A 68 11.17 -7.41 7.07
CA GLN A 68 10.78 -7.39 5.65
C GLN A 68 10.16 -6.04 5.26
N MET A 69 9.28 -5.50 6.11
CA MET A 69 8.68 -4.18 5.85
C MET A 69 9.75 -3.08 5.77
N ASP A 70 10.70 -3.09 6.70
CA ASP A 70 11.81 -2.14 6.70
C ASP A 70 12.64 -2.25 5.41
N SER A 71 12.89 -3.48 4.96
CA SER A 71 13.59 -3.74 3.70
C SER A 71 12.86 -3.14 2.50
N ALA A 72 11.53 -3.25 2.47
CA ALA A 72 10.72 -2.66 1.41
C ALA A 72 10.83 -1.12 1.42
N PHE A 73 10.70 -0.51 2.59
CA PHE A 73 10.77 0.93 2.73
C PHE A 73 12.15 1.47 2.33
N LYS A 74 13.23 0.79 2.73
CA LYS A 74 14.59 1.18 2.35
C LYS A 74 14.83 1.07 0.85
N ARG A 75 14.20 0.10 0.20
CA ARG A 75 14.30 -0.09 -1.26
C ARG A 75 13.70 1.08 -2.03
N VAL A 76 12.66 1.70 -1.49
CA VAL A 76 11.94 2.81 -2.13
C VAL A 76 12.54 4.17 -1.75
N ALA A 77 13.13 4.30 -0.57
CA ALA A 77 13.63 5.57 -0.04
C ALA A 77 14.57 6.36 -0.97
N PRO A 78 15.46 5.72 -1.77
CA PRO A 78 16.33 6.48 -2.68
C PRO A 78 15.62 7.27 -3.77
N LEU A 79 14.35 6.95 -4.07
CA LEU A 79 13.51 7.67 -5.04
C LEU A 79 14.17 7.82 -6.41
N LYS A 80 14.73 6.72 -6.94
CA LYS A 80 15.40 6.72 -8.24
C LYS A 80 15.29 5.36 -8.93
N GLY A 81 15.48 5.36 -10.26
CA GLY A 81 15.46 4.16 -11.08
C GLY A 81 14.07 3.72 -11.45
N ASP A 82 13.97 2.49 -11.96
CA ASP A 82 12.70 1.94 -12.48
C ASP A 82 11.63 1.79 -11.40
N LEU A 83 12.03 1.45 -10.18
CA LEU A 83 11.09 1.29 -9.09
C LEU A 83 10.46 2.63 -8.71
N GLU A 84 11.23 3.71 -8.71
CA GLU A 84 10.68 5.05 -8.47
C GLU A 84 9.71 5.45 -9.57
N ALA A 85 10.01 5.13 -10.83
CA ALA A 85 9.08 5.40 -11.91
C ALA A 85 7.74 4.67 -11.70
N LYS A 86 7.78 3.42 -11.25
CA LYS A 86 6.56 2.65 -10.92
C LYS A 86 5.82 3.26 -9.73
N HIS A 87 6.53 3.64 -8.68
CA HIS A 87 5.94 4.29 -7.50
C HIS A 87 5.26 5.59 -7.90
N LYS A 88 5.94 6.43 -8.67
CA LYS A 88 5.44 7.72 -9.09
C LYS A 88 4.22 7.60 -10.03
N SER A 89 4.14 6.53 -10.80
CA SER A 89 3.04 6.33 -11.76
C SER A 89 1.67 6.31 -11.11
N PHE A 90 1.57 5.95 -9.83
CA PHE A 90 0.31 6.00 -9.09
C PHE A 90 0.34 7.00 -7.93
N ASN A 91 1.50 7.18 -7.29
CA ASN A 91 1.60 7.99 -6.07
C ASN A 91 1.30 9.47 -6.32
N GLN A 92 1.62 9.98 -7.52
CA GLN A 92 1.32 11.36 -7.87
C GLN A 92 -0.18 11.67 -7.92
N PHE A 93 -1.03 10.64 -8.02
CA PHE A 93 -2.49 10.79 -8.06
C PHE A 93 -3.16 10.52 -6.71
N VAL A 94 -2.40 10.30 -5.66
CA VAL A 94 -2.94 10.14 -4.30
C VAL A 94 -3.27 11.52 -3.75
N SER A 95 -4.50 11.67 -3.22
CA SER A 95 -4.91 12.93 -2.61
C SER A 95 -4.15 13.20 -1.30
N GLY A 96 -4.20 14.44 -0.82
CA GLY A 96 -3.58 14.80 0.45
C GLY A 96 -4.22 14.15 1.67
N ASN A 97 -5.43 13.57 1.53
CA ASN A 97 -6.13 12.89 2.62
C ASN A 97 -5.73 11.41 2.65
N ILE A 98 -4.48 11.14 3.00
CA ILE A 98 -3.98 9.78 3.14
C ILE A 98 -3.84 9.44 4.63
N GLN A 99 -4.28 8.25 5.00
CA GLN A 99 -4.19 7.73 6.35
C GLN A 99 -3.57 6.35 6.31
N HIS A 100 -2.90 5.95 7.39
CA HIS A 100 -2.26 4.64 7.46
C HIS A 100 -2.32 4.07 8.86
N ALA A 101 -2.18 2.75 8.94
CA ALA A 101 -2.08 2.05 10.21
C ALA A 101 -1.33 0.73 10.01
N LEU A 102 -0.66 0.28 11.06
CA LEU A 102 0.02 -1.01 11.07
C LEU A 102 -0.74 -1.93 12.02
N PHE A 103 -1.25 -3.03 11.48
CA PHE A 103 -1.92 -4.06 12.27
C PHE A 103 -1.11 -5.36 12.23
N ARG A 104 -1.35 -6.21 13.21
CA ARG A 104 -0.71 -7.51 13.31
C ARG A 104 -1.78 -8.56 13.60
N ASP A 105 -1.60 -9.75 13.03
CA ASP A 105 -2.52 -10.85 13.30
C ASP A 105 -2.60 -11.15 14.78
N TRP A 106 -3.77 -11.51 15.27
CA TRP A 106 -3.98 -11.93 16.64
C TRP A 106 -4.30 -13.43 16.69
N PRO A 107 -3.79 -14.18 17.67
CA PRO A 107 -2.87 -13.76 18.73
C PRO A 107 -1.49 -13.43 18.22
N ASP A 108 -0.86 -12.43 18.84
CA ASP A 108 0.49 -12.01 18.51
C ASP A 108 1.48 -12.98 19.17
N THR A 109 2.08 -13.85 18.37
CA THR A 109 2.99 -14.88 18.85
C THR A 109 4.46 -14.50 18.65
N ASN A 110 4.74 -13.36 18.06
CA ASN A 110 6.09 -12.88 17.80
C ASN A 110 6.25 -11.47 18.34
N LEU A 111 6.45 -11.36 19.63
CA LEU A 111 6.51 -10.10 20.35
C LEU A 111 7.78 -9.30 20.08
N ASP A 112 8.80 -9.91 19.48
CA ASP A 112 10.07 -9.26 19.18
C ASP A 112 10.05 -8.48 17.86
N ASP A 113 9.00 -8.62 17.09
CA ASP A 113 8.85 -7.88 15.83
C ASP A 113 8.47 -6.40 16.09
#